data_1445e462874be58802ebbfb460488f68
#
_entry.id   1445e462874be58802ebbfb460488f68
#
_cell.length_a   1.000
_cell.length_b   1.000
_cell.length_c   1.000
_cell.angle_alpha   90.00
_cell.angle_beta   90.00
_cell.angle_gamma   90.00
#
_symmetry.space_group_name_H-M   'P 1'
#
loop_
_entity.id
_entity.type
_entity.pdbx_description
1 polymer ?
#
loop_
_entity_poly.entity_id
_entity_poly.type
_entity_poly.pdbx_seq_one_letter_code
_entity_poly.pdbx_strand_id
1 'polypeptide(L)'
;MKRIKVSNNVIRRMPRYLRKLDDLNAAGIERISSGELGRQMGLTPSQIRQDFSCFGEFGQQGYGYNVVALRGEVAKILGMDRNYTAVLVGVGNIGRALVENFCFEQYGFTLKAAFDINPDLVGKEMHGIVVHDFSCLLYTSDAAD
;
A
#
# COMPACT_ATOMS: atom_id res chain seq x y z
N MET A 1 6.81 22.65 12.36
CA MET A 1 6.19 22.24 11.08
C MET A 1 4.68 22.14 11.27
N LYS A 2 3.88 22.94 10.57
CA LYS A 2 2.43 22.79 10.56
C LYS A 2 2.10 21.44 9.91
N ARG A 3 1.56 20.49 10.65
CA ARG A 3 0.95 19.28 10.09
C ARG A 3 -0.23 19.73 9.24
N ILE A 4 -0.09 19.69 7.93
CA ILE A 4 -1.22 19.88 7.01
C ILE A 4 -2.21 18.75 7.31
N LYS A 5 -3.39 19.11 7.81
CA LYS A 5 -4.43 18.15 8.13
C LYS A 5 -5.07 17.69 6.82
N VAL A 6 -4.55 16.60 6.25
CA VAL A 6 -5.09 16.00 5.03
C VAL A 6 -6.45 15.38 5.33
N SER A 7 -7.44 15.64 4.48
CA SER A 7 -8.77 15.08 4.69
C SER A 7 -8.80 13.57 4.41
N ASN A 8 -9.65 12.84 5.13
CA ASN A 8 -9.82 11.40 4.93
C ASN A 8 -10.21 11.05 3.48
N ASN A 9 -10.92 11.93 2.79
CA ASN A 9 -11.30 11.72 1.40
C ASN A 9 -10.10 11.73 0.46
N VAL A 10 -9.10 12.59 0.71
CA VAL A 10 -7.85 12.61 -0.03
C VAL A 10 -7.07 11.32 0.22
N ILE A 11 -6.91 10.92 1.49
CA ILE A 11 -6.20 9.68 1.85
C ILE A 11 -6.82 8.45 1.19
N ARG A 12 -8.16 8.35 1.16
CA ARG A 12 -8.88 7.24 0.52
C ARG A 12 -8.69 7.19 -1.00
N ARG A 13 -8.35 8.30 -1.65
CA ARG A 13 -8.08 8.33 -3.08
C ARG A 13 -6.65 7.94 -3.43
N MET A 14 -5.69 8.06 -2.49
CA MET A 14 -4.27 7.77 -2.76
C MET A 14 -4.01 6.36 -3.32
N PRO A 15 -4.61 5.27 -2.81
CA PRO A 15 -4.44 3.93 -3.40
C PRO A 15 -4.96 3.84 -4.85
N ARG A 16 -6.03 4.58 -5.18
CA ARG A 16 -6.55 4.63 -6.56
C ARG A 16 -5.61 5.36 -7.50
N TYR A 17 -4.98 6.46 -7.01
CA TYR A 17 -3.94 7.15 -7.77
C TYR A 17 -2.74 6.24 -8.02
N LEU A 18 -2.26 5.54 -6.99
CA LEU A 18 -1.12 4.63 -7.13
C LEU A 18 -1.38 3.56 -8.18
N ARG A 19 -2.52 2.87 -8.09
CA ARG A 19 -2.90 1.85 -9.10
C ARG A 19 -2.94 2.42 -10.51
N LYS A 20 -3.52 3.62 -10.67
CA LYS A 20 -3.58 4.26 -11.99
C LYS A 20 -2.20 4.64 -12.52
N LEU A 21 -1.32 5.12 -11.65
CA LEU A 21 0.07 5.44 -12.01
C LEU A 21 0.88 4.17 -12.33
N ASP A 22 0.60 3.05 -11.67
CA ASP A 22 1.17 1.74 -12.02
C ASP A 22 0.76 1.32 -13.43
N ASP A 23 -0.54 1.42 -13.77
CA ASP A 23 -1.06 1.12 -15.11
C ASP A 23 -0.39 1.99 -16.18
N LEU A 24 -0.27 3.29 -15.92
CA LEU A 24 0.35 4.25 -16.85
C LEU A 24 1.85 3.95 -17.05
N ASN A 25 2.55 3.63 -15.97
CA ASN A 25 3.96 3.27 -16.02
C ASN A 25 4.17 1.96 -16.81
N ALA A 26 3.33 0.95 -16.58
CA ALA A 26 3.36 -0.31 -17.33
C ALA A 26 3.07 -0.11 -18.83
N ALA A 27 2.23 0.89 -19.17
CA ALA A 27 1.95 1.29 -20.55
C ALA A 27 3.06 2.16 -21.17
N GLY A 28 4.14 2.46 -20.45
CA GLY A 28 5.25 3.30 -20.93
C GLY A 28 4.90 4.80 -21.04
N ILE A 29 3.87 5.25 -20.35
CA ILE A 29 3.47 6.66 -20.35
C ILE A 29 4.34 7.42 -19.34
N GLU A 30 5.21 8.28 -19.84
CA GLU A 30 6.14 9.04 -19.01
C GLU A 30 5.50 10.25 -18.34
N ARG A 31 4.50 10.88 -18.99
CA ARG A 31 3.86 12.09 -18.50
C ARG A 31 2.35 12.06 -18.68
N ILE A 32 1.64 12.68 -17.73
CA ILE A 32 0.19 12.81 -17.77
C ILE A 32 -0.24 14.17 -17.21
N SER A 33 -1.22 14.82 -17.87
CA SER A 33 -1.82 16.04 -17.37
C SER A 33 -2.88 15.76 -16.30
N SER A 34 -3.18 16.75 -15.43
CA SER A 34 -4.29 16.65 -14.50
C SER A 34 -5.65 16.44 -15.19
N GLY A 35 -5.79 16.97 -16.41
CA GLY A 35 -6.99 16.78 -17.22
C GLY A 35 -7.15 15.35 -17.68
N GLU A 36 -6.10 14.77 -18.25
CA GLU A 36 -6.11 13.39 -18.72
C GLU A 36 -6.25 12.38 -17.57
N LEU A 37 -5.49 12.58 -16.49
CA LEU A 37 -5.58 11.73 -15.29
C LEU A 37 -6.99 11.80 -14.68
N GLY A 38 -7.57 13.00 -14.61
CA GLY A 38 -8.93 13.21 -14.12
C GLY A 38 -9.96 12.51 -15.00
N ARG A 39 -9.86 12.61 -16.31
CA ARG A 39 -10.74 11.93 -17.26
C ARG A 39 -10.71 10.41 -17.06
N GLN A 40 -9.53 9.83 -16.94
CA GLN A 40 -9.36 8.38 -16.75
C GLN A 40 -9.83 7.89 -15.37
N MET A 41 -9.85 8.75 -14.36
CA MET A 41 -10.27 8.41 -13.00
C MET A 41 -11.69 8.86 -12.62
N GLY A 42 -12.37 9.58 -13.52
CA GLY A 42 -13.68 10.18 -13.23
C GLY A 42 -13.60 11.33 -12.21
N LEU A 43 -12.50 12.10 -12.22
CA LEU A 43 -12.24 13.22 -11.33
C LEU A 43 -12.03 14.51 -12.13
N THR A 44 -12.29 15.65 -11.51
CA THR A 44 -11.98 16.94 -12.15
C THR A 44 -10.48 17.25 -12.07
N PRO A 45 -9.91 17.99 -13.04
CA PRO A 45 -8.52 18.42 -12.97
C PRO A 45 -8.20 19.23 -11.70
N SER A 46 -9.17 20.00 -11.22
CA SER A 46 -9.02 20.78 -9.98
C SER A 46 -8.91 19.88 -8.76
N GLN A 47 -9.71 18.81 -8.71
CA GLN A 47 -9.63 17.82 -7.62
C GLN A 47 -8.28 17.13 -7.59
N ILE A 48 -7.75 16.73 -8.77
CA ILE A 48 -6.40 16.13 -8.90
C ILE A 48 -5.34 17.08 -8.35
N ARG A 49 -5.34 18.34 -8.78
CA ARG A 49 -4.37 19.33 -8.31
C ARG A 49 -4.49 19.60 -6.81
N GLN A 50 -5.71 19.68 -6.29
CA GLN A 50 -5.96 19.91 -4.88
C GLN A 50 -5.50 18.72 -4.02
N ASP A 51 -5.77 17.49 -4.46
CA ASP A 51 -5.34 16.30 -3.75
C ASP A 51 -3.81 16.23 -3.62
N PHE A 52 -3.10 16.45 -4.71
CA PHE A 52 -1.64 16.41 -4.68
C PHE A 52 -1.04 17.60 -3.93
N SER A 53 -1.63 18.79 -3.99
CA SER A 53 -1.14 19.96 -3.27
C SER A 53 -1.14 19.79 -1.75
N CYS A 54 -1.92 18.84 -1.21
CA CYS A 54 -1.87 18.49 0.22
C CYS A 54 -0.54 17.89 0.66
N PHE A 55 0.24 17.37 -0.27
CA PHE A 55 1.49 16.63 0.01
C PHE A 55 2.75 17.30 -0.53
N GLY A 56 2.59 18.31 -1.37
CA GLY A 56 3.71 19.06 -1.97
C GLY A 56 3.35 19.63 -3.34
N GLU A 57 4.34 20.23 -3.97
CA GLU A 57 4.22 20.71 -5.34
C GLU A 57 4.64 19.61 -6.32
N PHE A 58 3.67 18.97 -6.95
CA PHE A 58 3.89 17.96 -7.97
C PHE A 58 3.48 18.49 -9.34
N GLY A 59 4.41 18.39 -10.27
CA GLY A 59 4.19 18.82 -11.64
C GLY A 59 4.56 20.28 -11.90
N GLN A 60 4.79 20.57 -13.17
CA GLN A 60 5.03 21.91 -13.67
C GLN A 60 3.85 22.36 -14.52
N GLN A 61 3.47 23.63 -14.40
CA GLN A 61 2.40 24.21 -15.20
C GLN A 61 2.73 24.05 -16.70
N GLY A 62 1.81 23.46 -17.44
CA GLY A 62 1.96 23.17 -18.88
C GLY A 62 2.64 21.84 -19.22
N TYR A 63 3.37 21.21 -18.28
CA TYR A 63 4.10 19.95 -18.52
C TYR A 63 3.45 18.71 -17.90
N GLY A 64 2.46 18.89 -17.01
CA GLY A 64 1.83 17.80 -16.29
C GLY A 64 2.75 17.13 -15.27
N TYR A 65 2.39 15.91 -14.92
CA TYR A 65 3.11 15.10 -13.93
C TYR A 65 4.00 14.08 -14.63
N ASN A 66 5.24 13.92 -14.13
CA ASN A 66 6.05 12.75 -14.45
C ASN A 66 5.46 11.53 -13.72
N VAL A 67 5.10 10.49 -14.45
CA VAL A 67 4.38 9.32 -13.93
C VAL A 67 5.21 8.56 -12.90
N VAL A 68 6.48 8.30 -13.19
CA VAL A 68 7.38 7.56 -12.29
C VAL A 68 7.64 8.34 -11.00
N ALA A 69 7.93 9.64 -11.12
CA ALA A 69 8.18 10.50 -9.96
C ALA A 69 6.93 10.63 -9.09
N LEU A 70 5.77 10.91 -9.68
CA LEU A 70 4.51 11.03 -8.94
C LEU A 70 4.12 9.71 -8.26
N ARG A 71 4.30 8.57 -8.96
CA ARG A 71 4.11 7.24 -8.39
C ARG A 71 4.95 7.03 -7.12
N GLY A 72 6.23 7.38 -7.18
CA GLY A 72 7.15 7.28 -6.04
C GLY A 72 6.69 8.11 -4.85
N GLU A 73 6.23 9.33 -5.09
CA GLU A 73 5.72 10.19 -4.02
C GLU A 73 4.42 9.69 -3.42
N VAL A 74 3.49 9.19 -4.25
CA VAL A 74 2.23 8.58 -3.75
C VAL A 74 2.53 7.32 -2.95
N ALA A 75 3.49 6.49 -3.37
CA ALA A 75 3.93 5.32 -2.61
C ALA A 75 4.50 5.69 -1.23
N LYS A 76 5.29 6.76 -1.13
CA LYS A 76 5.80 7.31 0.15
C LYS A 76 4.67 7.80 1.05
N ILE A 77 3.69 8.51 0.49
CA ILE A 77 2.50 8.98 1.23
C ILE A 77 1.75 7.80 1.84
N LEU A 78 1.64 6.69 1.12
CA LEU A 78 1.03 5.45 1.57
C LEU A 78 1.94 4.63 2.50
N GLY A 79 3.18 5.07 2.72
CA GLY A 79 4.15 4.37 3.57
C GLY A 79 4.72 3.10 2.94
N MET A 80 4.58 2.92 1.63
CA MET A 80 5.06 1.73 0.91
C MET A 80 6.57 1.76 0.64
N ASP A 81 7.25 2.86 0.97
CA ASP A 81 8.70 2.99 0.98
C ASP A 81 9.33 2.41 2.26
N ARG A 82 8.50 2.00 3.21
CA ARG A 82 8.92 1.39 4.48
C ARG A 82 8.63 -0.10 4.43
N ASN A 83 9.55 -0.88 4.97
CA ASN A 83 9.35 -2.31 5.13
C ASN A 83 8.74 -2.59 6.51
N TYR A 84 7.45 -2.87 6.53
CA TYR A 84 6.72 -3.21 7.75
C TYR A 84 6.77 -4.72 7.99
N THR A 85 7.01 -5.11 9.22
CA THR A 85 6.81 -6.49 9.64
C THR A 85 5.31 -6.75 9.84
N ALA A 86 4.80 -7.81 9.22
CA ALA A 86 3.42 -8.25 9.35
C ALA A 86 3.34 -9.65 9.94
N VAL A 87 2.28 -9.92 10.65
CA VAL A 87 1.88 -11.27 11.06
C VAL A 87 0.46 -11.54 10.59
N LEU A 88 0.17 -12.78 10.25
CA LEU A 88 -1.17 -13.21 9.85
C LEU A 88 -1.85 -13.89 11.04
N VAL A 89 -3.04 -13.46 11.37
CA VAL A 89 -3.87 -14.10 12.39
C VAL A 89 -5.10 -14.72 11.73
N GLY A 90 -5.24 -16.02 11.87
CA GLY A 90 -6.25 -16.82 11.20
C GLY A 90 -5.79 -17.37 9.85
N VAL A 91 -5.52 -18.67 9.82
CA VAL A 91 -5.02 -19.40 8.64
C VAL A 91 -6.11 -20.29 8.04
N GLY A 92 -7.35 -19.80 8.07
CA GLY A 92 -8.48 -20.39 7.35
C GLY A 92 -8.37 -20.16 5.84
N ASN A 93 -9.47 -20.32 5.12
CA ASN A 93 -9.49 -20.20 3.65
C ASN A 93 -8.96 -18.86 3.15
N ILE A 94 -9.33 -17.75 3.80
CA ILE A 94 -8.88 -16.40 3.41
C ILE A 94 -7.40 -16.21 3.75
N GLY A 95 -6.96 -16.62 4.96
CA GLY A 95 -5.57 -16.50 5.38
C GLY A 95 -4.63 -17.28 4.47
N ARG A 96 -4.98 -18.51 4.09
CA ARG A 96 -4.22 -19.31 3.10
C ARG A 96 -4.16 -18.62 1.75
N ALA A 97 -5.30 -18.17 1.24
CA ALA A 97 -5.34 -17.47 -0.05
C ALA A 97 -4.46 -16.20 -0.05
N LEU A 98 -4.39 -15.47 1.07
CA LEU A 98 -3.49 -14.34 1.22
C LEU A 98 -2.01 -14.76 1.17
N VAL A 99 -1.62 -15.80 1.91
CA VAL A 99 -0.23 -16.28 1.92
C VAL A 99 0.18 -16.80 0.54
N GLU A 100 -0.72 -17.48 -0.17
CA GLU A 100 -0.45 -18.09 -1.48
C GLU A 100 -0.42 -17.07 -2.63
N ASN A 101 -1.25 -16.03 -2.58
CA ASN A 101 -1.50 -15.19 -3.75
C ASN A 101 -1.14 -13.71 -3.57
N PHE A 102 -0.89 -13.26 -2.34
CA PHE A 102 -0.62 -11.84 -2.07
C PHE A 102 0.89 -11.58 -1.94
N CYS A 103 1.41 -10.73 -2.83
CA CYS A 103 2.81 -10.32 -2.80
C CYS A 103 3.03 -9.23 -1.76
N PHE A 104 3.18 -9.59 -0.49
CA PHE A 104 3.34 -8.67 0.63
C PHE A 104 4.47 -7.65 0.41
N GLU A 105 5.60 -8.08 -0.14
CA GLU A 105 6.77 -7.24 -0.36
C GLU A 105 6.50 -6.09 -1.34
N GLN A 106 5.66 -6.31 -2.35
CA GLN A 106 5.28 -5.26 -3.31
C GLN A 106 4.52 -4.11 -2.65
N TYR A 107 3.92 -4.36 -1.50
CA TYR A 107 3.17 -3.37 -0.72
C TYR A 107 3.92 -2.91 0.53
N GLY A 108 5.22 -3.21 0.64
CA GLY A 108 6.06 -2.78 1.75
C GLY A 108 5.86 -3.58 3.04
N PHE A 109 5.39 -4.82 2.95
CA PHE A 109 5.23 -5.71 4.10
C PHE A 109 6.13 -6.94 3.97
N THR A 110 6.71 -7.37 5.08
CA THR A 110 7.36 -8.68 5.20
C THR A 110 6.55 -9.53 6.17
N LEU A 111 5.92 -10.60 5.68
CA LEU A 111 5.20 -11.55 6.53
C LEU A 111 6.22 -12.43 7.28
N LYS A 112 6.22 -12.38 8.61
CA LYS A 112 7.19 -13.08 9.47
C LYS A 112 6.64 -14.33 10.11
N ALA A 113 5.34 -14.35 10.44
CA ALA A 113 4.70 -15.46 11.12
C ALA A 113 3.21 -15.51 10.83
N ALA A 114 2.62 -16.66 11.01
CA ALA A 114 1.17 -16.85 11.02
C ALA A 114 0.75 -17.48 12.35
N PHE A 115 -0.48 -17.18 12.79
CA PHE A 115 -1.04 -17.66 14.05
C PHE A 115 -2.44 -18.20 13.83
N ASP A 116 -2.76 -19.34 14.45
CA ASP A 116 -4.11 -19.90 14.44
C ASP A 116 -4.41 -20.57 15.79
N ILE A 117 -5.69 -20.72 16.10
CA ILE A 117 -6.17 -21.47 17.26
C ILE A 117 -6.38 -22.97 16.96
N ASN A 118 -6.43 -23.33 15.67
CA ASN A 118 -6.67 -24.70 15.25
C ASN A 118 -5.39 -25.54 15.41
N PRO A 119 -5.35 -26.54 16.32
CA PRO A 119 -4.17 -27.35 16.55
C PRO A 119 -3.73 -28.15 15.31
N ASP A 120 -4.65 -28.43 14.38
CA ASP A 120 -4.33 -29.12 13.13
C ASP A 120 -3.51 -28.28 12.16
N LEU A 121 -3.49 -26.96 12.35
CA LEU A 121 -2.73 -26.01 11.52
C LEU A 121 -1.42 -25.60 12.18
N VAL A 122 -1.34 -25.62 13.51
CA VAL A 122 -0.15 -25.24 14.27
C VAL A 122 1.03 -26.17 13.93
N GLY A 123 2.18 -25.58 13.68
CA GLY A 123 3.40 -26.28 13.28
C GLY A 123 3.51 -26.57 11.78
N LYS A 124 2.46 -26.33 11.00
CA LYS A 124 2.54 -26.43 9.52
C LYS A 124 3.26 -25.21 8.94
N GLU A 125 3.98 -25.48 7.86
CA GLU A 125 4.65 -24.46 7.07
C GLU A 125 3.86 -24.17 5.79
N MET A 126 3.71 -22.90 5.46
CA MET A 126 3.09 -22.43 4.21
C MET A 126 3.96 -21.34 3.60
N HIS A 127 4.49 -21.60 2.41
CA HIS A 127 5.37 -20.64 1.70
C HIS A 127 6.50 -20.06 2.57
N GLY A 128 7.15 -20.93 3.36
CA GLY A 128 8.23 -20.52 4.27
C GLY A 128 7.76 -19.86 5.58
N ILE A 129 6.44 -19.76 5.81
CA ILE A 129 5.85 -19.18 7.02
C ILE A 129 5.32 -20.31 7.92
N VAL A 130 5.82 -20.40 9.13
CA VAL A 130 5.34 -21.38 10.13
C VAL A 130 4.11 -20.84 10.84
N VAL A 131 3.10 -21.68 10.99
CA VAL A 131 1.89 -21.38 11.77
C VAL A 131 2.15 -21.69 13.25
N HIS A 132 2.04 -20.68 14.10
CA HIS A 132 2.20 -20.77 15.54
C HIS A 132 0.84 -20.81 16.24
N ASP A 133 0.79 -21.33 17.45
CA ASP A 133 -0.38 -21.22 18.31
C ASP A 133 -0.65 -19.75 18.64
N PHE A 134 -1.92 -19.33 18.59
CA PHE A 134 -2.32 -17.94 18.83
C PHE A 134 -1.88 -17.43 20.21
N SER A 135 -1.81 -18.30 21.24
CA SER A 135 -1.33 -17.94 22.57
C SER A 135 0.11 -17.39 22.56
N CYS A 136 0.93 -17.82 21.60
CA CYS A 136 2.30 -17.33 21.45
C CYS A 136 2.37 -15.85 21.02
N LEU A 137 1.32 -15.30 20.39
CA LEU A 137 1.30 -13.91 19.96
C LEU A 137 1.41 -12.93 21.14
N LEU A 138 0.84 -13.28 22.29
CA LEU A 138 0.87 -12.45 23.49
C LEU A 138 2.28 -12.36 24.11
N TYR A 139 3.11 -13.37 23.89
CA TYR A 139 4.49 -13.41 24.44
C TYR A 139 5.51 -12.77 23.50
N THR A 140 5.21 -12.62 22.21
CA THR A 140 6.12 -11.98 21.25
C THR A 140 6.09 -10.46 21.31
N SER A 141 5.05 -9.86 21.87
CA SER A 141 4.95 -8.40 22.03
C SER A 141 5.89 -7.87 23.13
N ASP A 142 6.22 -8.68 24.14
CA ASP A 142 7.09 -8.29 25.26
C ASP A 142 8.60 -8.43 24.93
N ALA A 143 8.94 -9.10 23.81
CA ALA A 143 10.33 -9.31 23.38
C ALA A 143 10.83 -8.28 22.35
N ALA A 144 10.01 -7.28 22.04
CA ALA A 144 10.31 -6.25 21.03
C ALA A 144 10.67 -4.87 21.62
N ASP A 145 10.91 -4.79 22.95
CA ASP A 145 11.48 -3.62 23.65
C ASP A 145 13.01 -3.69 23.73
#